data_bdbe505fd3f9e189ec90692677268ca8
#
_entry.id   bdbe505fd3f9e189ec90692677268ca8
#
_cell.length_a   1.000
_cell.length_b   1.000
_cell.length_c   1.000
_cell.angle_alpha   90.00
_cell.angle_beta   90.00
_cell.angle_gamma   90.00
#
_symmetry.space_group_name_H-M   'P 1'
#
loop_
_entity.id
_entity.type
_entity.pdbx_description
1 polymer ?
#
loop_
_entity_poly.entity_id
_entity_poly.type
_entity_poly.pdbx_seq_one_letter_code
_entity_poly.pdbx_strand_id
1 'polypeptide(L)'
;MDHEFRSAEERRAAIVALTQKETGIDETMIERLVRAFYVRVRRDALLGPVFEERISDWEPHLEKMFAFWSSLTLMSGRYHGQPMAKHIVLEVDAQHFDRWLALFEQTARDVCPPEAAERFIERAHRVAESLELGVAGANGVLLGKGERYRMEPRPV
;
A
#
# COMPACT_ATOMS: atom_id res chain seq x y z
N MET A 1 25.97 25.37 -24.96
CA MET A 1 25.52 24.01 -24.63
C MET A 1 24.80 24.08 -23.33
N ASP A 2 23.49 23.98 -23.44
CA ASP A 2 22.61 24.19 -22.33
C ASP A 2 22.48 22.91 -21.56
N HIS A 3 23.31 22.75 -20.53
CA HIS A 3 23.01 21.79 -19.49
C HIS A 3 21.95 22.42 -18.62
N GLU A 4 20.72 22.29 -19.07
CA GLU A 4 19.60 22.70 -18.25
C GLU A 4 19.56 21.85 -17.02
N PHE A 5 19.77 22.48 -15.88
CA PHE A 5 19.49 21.85 -14.62
C PHE A 5 17.98 21.72 -14.50
N ARG A 6 17.45 20.50 -14.74
CA ARG A 6 16.04 20.23 -14.49
C ARG A 6 15.73 20.49 -13.03
N SER A 7 14.64 21.19 -12.76
CA SER A 7 14.13 21.35 -11.42
C SER A 7 13.77 19.98 -10.83
N ALA A 8 13.60 19.91 -9.51
CA ALA A 8 13.16 18.69 -8.87
C ALA A 8 11.81 18.21 -9.43
N GLU A 9 10.91 19.15 -9.74
CA GLU A 9 9.61 18.84 -10.34
C GLU A 9 9.75 18.26 -11.74
N GLU A 10 10.65 18.83 -12.57
CA GLU A 10 10.90 18.32 -13.91
C GLU A 10 11.50 16.92 -13.90
N ARG A 11 12.45 16.66 -12.98
CA ARG A 11 13.02 15.34 -12.80
C ARG A 11 11.96 14.32 -12.38
N ARG A 12 11.09 14.70 -11.44
CA ARG A 12 10.00 13.85 -10.96
C ARG A 12 9.03 13.54 -12.09
N ALA A 13 8.63 14.55 -12.87
CA ALA A 13 7.75 14.36 -14.02
C ALA A 13 8.36 13.42 -15.05
N ALA A 14 9.67 13.51 -15.30
CA ALA A 14 10.37 12.61 -16.21
C ALA A 14 10.36 11.16 -15.70
N ILE A 15 10.56 10.94 -14.40
CA ILE A 15 10.51 9.60 -13.78
C ILE A 15 9.10 9.03 -13.90
N VAL A 16 8.08 9.82 -13.59
CA VAL A 16 6.68 9.40 -13.72
C VAL A 16 6.38 8.97 -15.15
N ALA A 17 6.75 9.80 -16.14
CA ALA A 17 6.50 9.50 -17.54
C ALA A 17 7.19 8.21 -17.99
N LEU A 18 8.43 7.99 -17.56
CA LEU A 18 9.20 6.78 -17.89
C LEU A 18 8.53 5.55 -17.27
N THR A 19 8.15 5.61 -16.01
CA THR A 19 7.49 4.51 -15.31
C THR A 19 6.15 4.17 -15.97
N GLN A 20 5.37 5.18 -16.34
CA GLN A 20 4.09 4.97 -17.05
C GLN A 20 4.34 4.27 -18.39
N LYS A 21 5.38 4.64 -19.11
CA LYS A 21 5.74 4.00 -20.37
C LYS A 21 6.15 2.54 -20.19
N GLU A 22 6.93 2.24 -19.16
CA GLU A 22 7.43 0.89 -18.89
C GLU A 22 6.36 -0.05 -18.35
N THR A 23 5.49 0.43 -17.49
CA THR A 23 4.52 -0.39 -16.76
C THR A 23 3.08 -0.24 -17.23
N GLY A 24 2.77 0.83 -17.95
CA GLY A 24 1.40 1.19 -18.30
C GLY A 24 0.57 1.76 -17.14
N ILE A 25 1.18 1.91 -15.97
CA ILE A 25 0.48 2.46 -14.80
C ILE A 25 0.23 3.94 -14.98
N ASP A 26 -1.01 4.36 -14.76
CA ASP A 26 -1.41 5.76 -14.71
C ASP A 26 -2.37 5.99 -13.54
N GLU A 27 -2.76 7.23 -13.31
CA GLU A 27 -3.65 7.58 -12.19
C GLU A 27 -5.02 6.91 -12.31
N THR A 28 -5.53 6.73 -13.50
CA THR A 28 -6.81 6.04 -13.74
C THR A 28 -6.74 4.57 -13.33
N MET A 29 -5.65 3.91 -13.66
CA MET A 29 -5.43 2.51 -13.27
C MET A 29 -5.29 2.36 -11.76
N ILE A 30 -4.56 3.28 -11.12
CA ILE A 30 -4.41 3.31 -9.66
C ILE A 30 -5.77 3.46 -8.98
N GLU A 31 -6.57 4.40 -9.43
CA GLU A 31 -7.92 4.62 -8.88
C GLU A 31 -8.78 3.37 -9.01
N ARG A 32 -8.78 2.74 -10.19
CA ARG A 32 -9.54 1.51 -10.43
C ARG A 32 -9.10 0.38 -9.51
N LEU A 33 -7.79 0.18 -9.38
CA LEU A 33 -7.24 -0.88 -8.52
C LEU A 33 -7.60 -0.64 -7.06
N VAL A 34 -7.39 0.57 -6.55
CA VAL A 34 -7.66 0.91 -5.16
C VAL A 34 -9.14 0.72 -4.82
N ARG A 35 -10.03 1.19 -5.67
CA ARG A 35 -11.47 1.02 -5.47
C ARG A 35 -11.88 -0.44 -5.45
N ALA A 36 -11.41 -1.22 -6.41
CA ALA A 36 -11.71 -2.65 -6.49
C ALA A 36 -11.18 -3.40 -5.27
N PHE A 37 -9.97 -3.05 -4.83
CA PHE A 37 -9.35 -3.66 -3.67
C PHE A 37 -10.16 -3.41 -2.39
N TYR A 38 -10.54 -2.16 -2.13
CA TYR A 38 -11.27 -1.84 -0.90
C TYR A 38 -12.71 -2.37 -0.89
N VAL A 39 -13.34 -2.57 -2.05
CA VAL A 39 -14.61 -3.31 -2.11
C VAL A 39 -14.42 -4.72 -1.53
N ARG A 40 -13.34 -5.40 -1.87
CA ARG A 40 -13.02 -6.75 -1.38
C ARG A 40 -12.63 -6.74 0.10
N VAL A 41 -11.82 -5.78 0.52
CA VAL A 41 -11.39 -5.62 1.92
C VAL A 41 -12.61 -5.43 2.83
N ARG A 42 -13.54 -4.56 2.45
CA ARG A 42 -14.73 -4.28 3.26
C ARG A 42 -15.65 -5.48 3.42
N ARG A 43 -15.62 -6.40 2.47
CA ARG A 43 -16.40 -7.65 2.51
C ARG A 43 -15.66 -8.81 3.16
N ASP A 44 -14.37 -8.65 3.42
CA ASP A 44 -13.56 -9.71 4.01
C ASP A 44 -13.85 -9.86 5.49
N ALA A 45 -14.07 -11.10 5.95
CA ALA A 45 -14.45 -11.37 7.34
C ALA A 45 -13.36 -10.99 8.34
N LEU A 46 -12.08 -11.09 7.95
CA LEU A 46 -10.96 -10.75 8.84
C LEU A 46 -10.62 -9.26 8.79
N LEU A 47 -10.50 -8.69 7.58
CA LEU A 47 -10.04 -7.31 7.39
C LEU A 47 -11.15 -6.27 7.51
N GLY A 48 -12.37 -6.60 7.05
CA GLY A 48 -13.48 -5.68 7.04
C GLY A 48 -13.69 -4.97 8.37
N PRO A 49 -13.82 -5.71 9.49
CA PRO A 49 -14.02 -5.10 10.81
C PRO A 49 -12.90 -4.15 11.23
N VAL A 50 -11.63 -4.47 10.90
CA VAL A 50 -10.47 -3.63 11.24
C VAL A 50 -10.59 -2.27 10.55
N PHE A 51 -10.93 -2.27 9.26
CA PHE A 51 -11.04 -1.02 8.48
C PHE A 51 -12.32 -0.25 8.86
N GLU A 52 -13.46 -0.92 9.01
CA GLU A 52 -14.72 -0.27 9.35
C GLU A 52 -14.66 0.44 10.71
N GLU A 53 -13.92 -0.12 11.67
CA GLU A 53 -13.71 0.52 12.96
C GLU A 53 -12.94 1.83 12.87
N ARG A 54 -11.99 1.92 11.91
CA ARG A 54 -11.06 3.04 11.81
C ARG A 54 -11.47 4.09 10.77
N ILE A 55 -12.25 3.70 9.77
CA ILE A 55 -12.60 4.57 8.66
C ILE A 55 -14.10 4.86 8.70
N SER A 56 -14.44 6.11 9.02
CA SER A 56 -15.84 6.56 9.04
C SER A 56 -16.28 7.12 7.70
N ASP A 57 -15.37 7.75 6.96
CA ASP A 57 -15.65 8.33 5.64
C ASP A 57 -14.67 7.77 4.62
N TRP A 58 -15.18 6.95 3.70
CA TRP A 58 -14.36 6.19 2.76
C TRP A 58 -13.81 7.02 1.61
N GLU A 59 -14.55 7.99 1.07
CA GLU A 59 -14.05 8.75 -0.09
C GLU A 59 -12.76 9.53 0.21
N PRO A 60 -12.65 10.30 1.31
CA PRO A 60 -11.38 10.93 1.64
C PRO A 60 -10.25 9.93 1.87
N HIS A 61 -10.54 8.76 2.46
CA HIS A 61 -9.55 7.72 2.66
C HIS A 61 -9.05 7.17 1.32
N LEU A 62 -9.97 6.89 0.40
CA LEU A 62 -9.61 6.39 -0.93
C LEU A 62 -8.74 7.40 -1.68
N GLU A 63 -9.06 8.70 -1.61
CA GLU A 63 -8.25 9.74 -2.24
C GLU A 63 -6.81 9.74 -1.71
N LYS A 64 -6.64 9.55 -0.40
CA LYS A 64 -5.31 9.41 0.20
C LYS A 64 -4.60 8.17 -0.31
N MET A 65 -5.33 7.08 -0.51
CA MET A 65 -4.75 5.85 -1.05
C MET A 65 -4.37 5.98 -2.52
N PHE A 66 -5.13 6.72 -3.32
CA PHE A 66 -4.72 7.02 -4.69
C PHE A 66 -3.37 7.75 -4.69
N ALA A 67 -3.22 8.77 -3.86
CA ALA A 67 -1.98 9.52 -3.73
C ALA A 67 -0.83 8.64 -3.22
N PHE A 68 -1.11 7.78 -2.25
CA PHE A 68 -0.15 6.83 -1.68
C PHE A 68 0.40 5.90 -2.76
N TRP A 69 -0.48 5.23 -3.50
CA TRP A 69 -0.07 4.29 -4.55
C TRP A 69 0.59 4.98 -5.74
N SER A 70 0.16 6.20 -6.07
CA SER A 70 0.84 7.04 -7.07
C SER A 70 2.29 7.32 -6.65
N SER A 71 2.51 7.68 -5.39
CA SER A 71 3.86 7.92 -4.88
C SER A 71 4.73 6.67 -4.88
N LEU A 72 4.15 5.51 -4.51
CA LEU A 72 4.87 4.24 -4.46
C LEU A 72 5.25 3.70 -5.85
N THR A 73 4.34 3.79 -6.81
CA THR A 73 4.52 3.15 -8.12
C THR A 73 5.05 4.09 -9.19
N LEU A 74 4.69 5.37 -9.14
CA LEU A 74 5.08 6.38 -10.11
C LEU A 74 6.09 7.38 -9.56
N MET A 75 6.38 7.34 -8.27
CA MET A 75 7.25 8.28 -7.58
C MET A 75 6.80 9.74 -7.76
N SER A 76 5.47 9.94 -7.80
CA SER A 76 4.86 11.25 -8.07
C SER A 76 4.99 12.26 -6.94
N GLY A 77 5.24 11.78 -5.71
CA GLY A 77 5.33 12.64 -4.54
C GLY A 77 4.00 13.22 -4.05
N ARG A 78 2.88 12.66 -4.49
CA ARG A 78 1.53 13.16 -4.13
C ARG A 78 1.14 12.86 -2.69
N TYR A 79 1.72 11.82 -2.08
CA TYR A 79 1.36 11.42 -0.72
C TYR A 79 2.26 12.07 0.31
N HIS A 80 1.66 12.69 1.31
CA HIS A 80 2.37 13.38 2.40
C HIS A 80 2.00 12.86 3.80
N GLY A 81 1.35 11.70 3.88
CA GLY A 81 0.94 11.11 5.16
C GLY A 81 2.04 10.29 5.83
N GLN A 82 1.71 9.76 6.99
CA GLN A 82 2.58 8.88 7.77
C GLN A 82 1.86 7.56 8.02
N PRO A 83 1.92 6.60 7.08
CA PRO A 83 1.19 5.34 7.22
C PRO A 83 1.62 4.55 8.45
N MET A 84 2.91 4.57 8.80
CA MET A 84 3.40 3.82 9.96
C MET A 84 2.71 4.27 11.26
N ALA A 85 2.63 5.58 11.50
CA ALA A 85 2.02 6.11 12.71
C ALA A 85 0.55 5.70 12.87
N LYS A 86 -0.17 5.53 11.77
CA LYS A 86 -1.57 5.13 11.78
C LYS A 86 -1.74 3.62 11.99
N HIS A 87 -0.77 2.83 11.54
CA HIS A 87 -0.87 1.36 11.58
C HIS A 87 -0.37 0.75 12.89
N ILE A 88 0.59 1.36 13.57
CA ILE A 88 1.16 0.82 14.81
C ILE A 88 0.15 0.69 15.96
N VAL A 89 -0.98 1.40 15.87
CA VAL A 89 -2.06 1.34 16.87
C VAL A 89 -3.09 0.26 16.57
N LEU A 90 -2.97 -0.43 15.43
CA LEU A 90 -3.93 -1.47 15.04
C LEU A 90 -3.60 -2.80 15.73
N GLU A 91 -4.65 -3.53 16.10
CA GLU A 91 -4.53 -4.90 16.62
C GLU A 91 -4.51 -5.87 15.43
N VAL A 92 -3.38 -5.93 14.74
CA VAL A 92 -3.17 -6.79 13.56
C VAL A 92 -1.85 -7.53 13.68
N ASP A 93 -1.79 -8.71 13.06
CA ASP A 93 -0.59 -9.52 13.02
C ASP A 93 -0.37 -10.14 11.63
N ALA A 94 0.54 -11.10 11.53
CA ALA A 94 0.89 -11.76 10.28
C ALA A 94 -0.33 -12.26 9.51
N GLN A 95 -1.35 -12.78 10.20
CA GLN A 95 -2.56 -13.29 9.55
C GLN A 95 -3.28 -12.18 8.76
N HIS A 96 -3.35 -10.99 9.33
CA HIS A 96 -3.99 -9.83 8.67
C HIS A 96 -3.17 -9.38 7.47
N PHE A 97 -1.84 -9.29 7.61
CA PHE A 97 -0.96 -8.89 6.51
C PHE A 97 -0.98 -9.90 5.37
N ASP A 98 -1.00 -11.19 5.68
CA ASP A 98 -1.08 -12.24 4.67
C ASP A 98 -2.41 -12.18 3.91
N ARG A 99 -3.51 -11.96 4.62
CA ARG A 99 -4.83 -11.82 3.99
C ARG A 99 -4.90 -10.57 3.10
N TRP A 100 -4.36 -9.45 3.59
CA TRP A 100 -4.30 -8.20 2.84
C TRP A 100 -3.52 -8.40 1.53
N LEU A 101 -2.35 -9.03 1.59
CA LEU A 101 -1.54 -9.31 0.41
C LEU A 101 -2.26 -10.25 -0.57
N ALA A 102 -2.88 -11.30 -0.07
CA ALA A 102 -3.61 -12.26 -0.94
C ALA A 102 -4.73 -11.55 -1.71
N LEU A 103 -5.51 -10.72 -1.03
CA LEU A 103 -6.57 -9.94 -1.67
C LEU A 103 -6.01 -8.92 -2.66
N PHE A 104 -4.92 -8.25 -2.29
CA PHE A 104 -4.29 -7.26 -3.16
C PHE A 104 -3.74 -7.90 -4.44
N GLU A 105 -3.01 -9.01 -4.31
CA GLU A 105 -2.48 -9.73 -5.47
C GLU A 105 -3.59 -10.19 -6.42
N GLN A 106 -4.63 -10.78 -5.87
CA GLN A 106 -5.77 -11.22 -6.67
C GLN A 106 -6.41 -10.05 -7.41
N THR A 107 -6.63 -8.93 -6.71
CA THR A 107 -7.25 -7.75 -7.30
C THR A 107 -6.37 -7.15 -8.40
N ALA A 108 -5.07 -7.02 -8.15
CA ALA A 108 -4.13 -6.48 -9.14
C ALA A 108 -4.11 -7.33 -10.41
N ARG A 109 -4.10 -8.66 -10.27
CA ARG A 109 -4.13 -9.57 -11.43
C ARG A 109 -5.45 -9.53 -12.18
N ASP A 110 -6.56 -9.26 -11.48
CA ASP A 110 -7.89 -9.19 -12.10
C ASP A 110 -8.11 -7.89 -12.88
N VAL A 111 -7.56 -6.77 -12.41
CA VAL A 111 -7.89 -5.45 -12.98
C VAL A 111 -6.76 -4.78 -13.73
N CYS A 112 -5.53 -5.31 -13.64
CA CYS A 112 -4.36 -4.70 -14.26
C CYS A 112 -3.71 -5.64 -15.28
N PRO A 113 -3.06 -5.09 -16.32
CA PRO A 113 -2.18 -5.90 -17.19
C PRO A 113 -1.03 -6.51 -16.39
N PRO A 114 -0.43 -7.62 -16.86
CA PRO A 114 0.59 -8.34 -16.10
C PRO A 114 1.76 -7.51 -15.60
N GLU A 115 2.31 -6.64 -16.42
CA GLU A 115 3.47 -5.80 -16.04
C GLU A 115 3.11 -4.81 -14.94
N ALA A 116 1.94 -4.18 -15.04
CA ALA A 116 1.44 -3.28 -14.02
C ALA A 116 1.15 -4.03 -12.72
N ALA A 117 0.48 -5.19 -12.82
CA ALA A 117 0.17 -6.03 -11.65
C ALA A 117 1.44 -6.41 -10.88
N GLU A 118 2.50 -6.83 -11.58
CA GLU A 118 3.77 -7.20 -10.94
C GLU A 118 4.39 -6.03 -10.17
N ARG A 119 4.34 -4.82 -10.72
CA ARG A 119 4.85 -3.64 -10.03
C ARG A 119 4.06 -3.32 -8.78
N PHE A 120 2.73 -3.34 -8.85
CA PHE A 120 1.86 -3.11 -7.70
C PHE A 120 2.10 -4.16 -6.61
N ILE A 121 2.17 -5.42 -6.99
CA ILE A 121 2.37 -6.53 -6.04
C ILE A 121 3.71 -6.42 -5.33
N GLU A 122 4.79 -6.13 -6.06
CA GLU A 122 6.11 -5.93 -5.47
C GLU A 122 6.09 -4.82 -4.42
N ARG A 123 5.47 -3.69 -4.75
CA ARG A 123 5.36 -2.57 -3.81
C ARG A 123 4.49 -2.93 -2.60
N ALA A 124 3.42 -3.68 -2.80
CA ALA A 124 2.54 -4.13 -1.73
C ALA A 124 3.29 -5.01 -0.72
N HIS A 125 4.12 -5.93 -1.19
CA HIS A 125 4.94 -6.78 -0.31
C HIS A 125 5.88 -5.94 0.55
N ARG A 126 6.52 -4.93 -0.02
CA ARG A 126 7.42 -4.04 0.73
C ARG A 126 6.68 -3.25 1.81
N VAL A 127 5.51 -2.73 1.46
CA VAL A 127 4.67 -1.99 2.40
C VAL A 127 4.23 -2.88 3.54
N ALA A 128 3.72 -4.07 3.24
CA ALA A 128 3.25 -5.00 4.25
C ALA A 128 4.38 -5.42 5.21
N GLU A 129 5.55 -5.74 4.68
CA GLU A 129 6.71 -6.11 5.48
C GLU A 129 7.12 -4.99 6.44
N SER A 130 7.21 -3.77 5.92
CA SER A 130 7.57 -2.60 6.72
C SER A 130 6.54 -2.32 7.82
N LEU A 131 5.26 -2.37 7.50
CA LEU A 131 4.19 -2.14 8.46
C LEU A 131 4.13 -3.23 9.54
N GLU A 132 4.33 -4.48 9.16
CA GLU A 132 4.35 -5.59 10.13
C GLU A 132 5.51 -5.42 11.12
N LEU A 133 6.71 -5.06 10.64
CA LEU A 133 7.84 -4.75 11.51
C LEU A 133 7.53 -3.61 12.49
N GLY A 134 6.87 -2.57 12.00
CA GLY A 134 6.50 -1.41 12.81
C GLY A 134 5.45 -1.76 13.87
N VAL A 135 4.43 -2.52 13.50
CA VAL A 135 3.39 -2.97 14.44
C VAL A 135 3.99 -3.88 15.53
N ALA A 136 4.85 -4.82 15.13
CA ALA A 136 5.54 -5.71 16.08
C ALA A 136 6.39 -4.89 17.05
N GLY A 137 7.20 -3.96 16.55
CA GLY A 137 8.06 -3.11 17.36
C GLY A 137 7.27 -2.26 18.37
N ALA A 138 6.13 -1.73 17.98
CA ALA A 138 5.24 -0.96 18.86
C ALA A 138 4.68 -1.82 20.00
N ASN A 139 4.62 -3.14 19.80
CA ASN A 139 4.18 -4.11 20.81
C ASN A 139 5.36 -4.79 21.52
N GLY A 140 6.55 -4.24 21.40
CA GLY A 140 7.75 -4.72 22.09
C GLY A 140 8.40 -5.95 21.47
N VAL A 141 8.05 -6.29 20.23
CA VAL A 141 8.57 -7.47 19.52
C VAL A 141 9.53 -7.03 18.43
N LEU A 142 10.78 -7.48 18.51
CA LEU A 142 11.77 -7.27 17.45
C LEU A 142 11.81 -8.51 16.58
N LEU A 143 11.39 -8.36 15.32
CA LEU A 143 11.40 -9.47 14.38
C LEU A 143 12.79 -9.60 13.74
N GLY A 144 13.37 -10.80 13.79
CA GLY A 144 14.54 -11.14 13.01
C GLY A 144 14.17 -11.44 11.56
N LYS A 145 15.17 -11.71 10.74
CA LYS A 145 14.97 -12.03 9.34
C LYS A 145 14.10 -13.28 9.19
N GLY A 146 12.99 -13.12 8.46
CA GLY A 146 12.05 -14.22 8.21
C GLY A 146 11.07 -14.50 9.34
N GLU A 147 11.18 -13.81 10.48
CA GLU A 147 10.21 -13.96 11.55
C GLU A 147 8.94 -13.17 11.26
N ARG A 148 7.81 -13.70 11.70
CA ARG A 148 6.51 -13.10 11.52
C ARG A 148 5.93 -12.68 12.87
N TYR A 149 5.13 -11.61 12.85
CA TYR A 149 4.50 -11.12 14.06
C TYR A 149 3.21 -11.91 14.35
N ARG A 150 3.12 -12.47 15.56
CA ARG A 150 1.92 -13.14 16.07
C ARG A 150 1.50 -12.47 17.36
N MET A 151 0.25 -12.01 17.42
CA MET A 151 -0.30 -11.49 18.66
C MET A 151 -0.51 -12.65 19.63
N GLU A 152 -0.12 -12.44 20.89
CA GLU A 152 -0.39 -13.45 21.92
C GLU A 152 -1.88 -13.48 22.21
N PRO A 153 -2.46 -14.70 22.42
CA PRO A 153 -3.84 -14.80 22.89
C PRO A 153 -3.95 -14.07 24.22
N ARG A 154 -4.95 -13.22 24.37
CA ARG A 154 -5.20 -12.57 25.67
C ARG A 154 -5.47 -13.65 26.72
N PRO A 155 -4.83 -13.57 27.89
CA PRO A 155 -5.15 -14.51 28.96
C PRO A 155 -6.64 -14.36 29.34
N VAL A 156 -7.29 -15.49 29.47
CA VAL A 156 -8.70 -15.55 29.80
C VAL A 156 -8.89 -15.19 31.31
#